data_7e63f8948dbcf37c14c3f06d789c42be
#
_entry.id   7e63f8948dbcf37c14c3f06d789c42be
#
_cell.length_a   1.000
_cell.length_b   1.000
_cell.length_c   1.000
_cell.angle_alpha   90.00
_cell.angle_beta   90.00
_cell.angle_gamma   90.00
#
_symmetry.space_group_name_H-M   'P 1'
#
loop_
_entity.id
_entity.type
_entity.pdbx_description
1 polymer ?
#
loop_
_entity_poly.entity_id
_entity_poly.type
_entity_poly.pdbx_seq_one_letter_code
_entity_poly.pdbx_strand_id
1 'polypeptide(L)'
;MPNNNEQIVVKPSKWKSFKDTYFLTGSIDIPFLGLTIALLTIGLIMLFSASYPYAYYYKDSSYYYFIRQILFAVAGLVAMLLMSKINYKILKAIYKPVFVVTIALLVIVLFHHTNVQNFKRWIPLGPVTIQPSDLAKFTIILTLAVYISKYYKKMKTMKYGILIPIGIIAIFCGLIYLEHHLSCTILMFFIGACLMFAGGSDWKLFAFGLAVIVLLGFLVVSFPTLIENY
;
A
#
# COMPACT_ATOMS: atom_id res chain seq x y z
N MET A 1 31.88 47.95 -31.78
CA MET A 1 30.46 47.54 -31.68
C MET A 1 30.39 46.46 -30.62
N PRO A 2 29.85 46.71 -29.42
CA PRO A 2 29.70 45.68 -28.38
C PRO A 2 28.43 44.87 -28.67
N ASN A 3 28.59 43.57 -28.66
CA ASN A 3 27.55 42.60 -28.93
C ASN A 3 26.80 42.32 -27.60
N ASN A 4 25.71 43.02 -27.36
CA ASN A 4 24.82 42.86 -26.19
C ASN A 4 23.86 41.72 -26.42
N ASN A 5 24.32 40.49 -26.31
CA ASN A 5 23.42 39.35 -26.06
C ASN A 5 23.42 39.00 -24.56
N GLU A 6 23.04 39.93 -23.72
CA GLU A 6 22.60 39.60 -22.37
C GLU A 6 21.24 38.92 -22.47
N GLN A 7 21.31 37.57 -22.46
CA GLN A 7 20.09 36.79 -22.22
C GLN A 7 19.57 37.18 -20.83
N ILE A 8 18.47 37.92 -20.81
CA ILE A 8 17.74 38.20 -19.58
C ILE A 8 17.24 36.89 -19.04
N VAL A 9 17.96 36.30 -18.10
CA VAL A 9 17.55 35.11 -17.33
C VAL A 9 16.40 35.59 -16.42
N VAL A 10 15.18 35.59 -16.95
CA VAL A 10 13.98 35.85 -16.16
C VAL A 10 13.86 34.74 -15.11
N LYS A 11 14.21 35.05 -13.86
CA LYS A 11 13.99 34.15 -12.73
C LYS A 11 12.50 33.75 -12.71
N PRO A 12 12.16 32.47 -12.79
CA PRO A 12 10.76 32.05 -12.79
C PRO A 12 10.09 32.53 -11.50
N SER A 13 8.87 33.02 -11.61
CA SER A 13 8.05 33.41 -10.46
C SER A 13 8.02 32.31 -9.44
N LYS A 14 8.08 32.61 -8.13
CA LYS A 14 8.02 31.64 -7.02
C LYS A 14 6.85 30.67 -7.18
N TRP A 15 5.72 31.14 -7.72
CA TRP A 15 4.54 30.33 -8.02
C TRP A 15 4.77 29.33 -9.15
N LYS A 16 5.47 29.72 -10.21
CA LYS A 16 5.82 28.85 -11.33
C LYS A 16 6.80 27.76 -10.88
N SER A 17 7.81 28.13 -10.10
CA SER A 17 8.77 27.20 -9.48
C SER A 17 8.09 26.23 -8.52
N PHE A 18 7.10 26.67 -7.73
CA PHE A 18 6.31 25.81 -6.86
C PHE A 18 5.49 24.82 -7.68
N LYS A 19 4.77 25.28 -8.71
CA LYS A 19 3.93 24.44 -9.57
C LYS A 19 4.76 23.35 -10.28
N ASP A 20 5.91 23.72 -10.84
CA ASP A 20 6.80 22.80 -11.57
C ASP A 20 7.49 21.77 -10.63
N THR A 21 7.62 22.12 -9.34
CA THR A 21 8.20 21.21 -8.34
C THR A 21 7.21 20.17 -7.83
N TYR A 22 5.93 20.55 -7.67
CA TYR A 22 4.92 19.72 -7.00
C TYR A 22 3.92 19.08 -7.94
N PHE A 23 3.72 19.63 -9.14
CA PHE A 23 2.76 19.08 -10.10
C PHE A 23 3.47 18.62 -11.38
N LEU A 24 3.07 17.45 -11.86
CA LEU A 24 3.55 16.89 -13.11
C LEU A 24 2.65 17.36 -14.25
N THR A 25 3.26 17.81 -15.35
CA THR A 25 2.57 18.18 -16.59
C THR A 25 2.51 17.05 -17.62
N GLY A 26 2.69 15.79 -17.18
CA GLY A 26 2.66 14.61 -18.04
C GLY A 26 1.27 14.26 -18.57
N SER A 27 1.23 13.56 -19.72
CA SER A 27 0.01 12.94 -20.27
C SER A 27 -0.38 11.72 -19.43
N ILE A 28 -1.68 11.45 -19.35
CA ILE A 28 -2.21 10.24 -18.71
C ILE A 28 -1.98 9.06 -19.64
N ASP A 29 -1.53 7.93 -19.12
CA ASP A 29 -1.46 6.66 -19.83
C ASP A 29 -2.88 6.13 -20.08
N ILE A 30 -3.36 6.29 -21.33
CA ILE A 30 -4.73 5.93 -21.72
C ILE A 30 -4.96 4.42 -21.61
N PRO A 31 -4.05 3.52 -22.09
CA PRO A 31 -4.19 2.08 -21.90
C PRO A 31 -4.34 1.66 -20.43
N PHE A 32 -3.51 2.22 -19.54
CA PHE A 32 -3.58 1.94 -18.10
C PHE A 32 -4.91 2.40 -17.49
N LEU A 33 -5.37 3.60 -17.84
CA LEU A 33 -6.66 4.13 -17.41
C LEU A 33 -7.81 3.26 -17.92
N GLY A 34 -7.77 2.85 -19.17
CA GLY A 34 -8.78 1.99 -19.80
C GLY A 34 -8.89 0.63 -19.09
N LEU A 35 -7.75 -0.02 -18.80
CA LEU A 35 -7.71 -1.26 -18.03
C LEU A 35 -8.27 -1.09 -16.61
N THR A 36 -7.93 0.01 -15.96
CA THR A 36 -8.43 0.31 -14.61
C THR A 36 -9.95 0.44 -14.61
N ILE A 37 -10.52 1.19 -15.57
CA ILE A 37 -11.97 1.37 -15.70
C ILE A 37 -12.64 0.03 -16.02
N ALA A 38 -12.07 -0.76 -16.93
CA ALA A 38 -12.61 -2.07 -17.29
C ALA A 38 -12.68 -3.01 -16.07
N LEU A 39 -11.58 -3.14 -15.32
CA LEU A 39 -11.54 -3.95 -14.10
C LEU A 39 -12.51 -3.44 -13.03
N LEU A 40 -12.62 -2.12 -12.86
CA LEU A 40 -13.56 -1.51 -11.91
C LEU A 40 -15.01 -1.83 -12.30
N THR A 41 -15.35 -1.74 -13.59
CA THR A 41 -16.69 -2.05 -14.12
C THR A 41 -17.04 -3.52 -13.89
N ILE A 42 -16.12 -4.44 -14.21
CA ILE A 42 -16.31 -5.87 -13.94
C ILE A 42 -16.50 -6.11 -12.45
N GLY A 43 -15.67 -5.48 -11.60
CA GLY A 43 -15.77 -5.58 -10.14
C GLY A 43 -17.11 -5.08 -9.60
N LEU A 44 -17.65 -3.97 -10.11
CA LEU A 44 -18.96 -3.45 -9.73
C LEU A 44 -20.11 -4.38 -10.14
N ILE A 45 -20.04 -4.97 -11.35
CA ILE A 45 -21.04 -5.94 -11.83
C ILE A 45 -21.03 -7.19 -10.94
N MET A 46 -19.84 -7.73 -10.66
CA MET A 46 -19.69 -8.91 -9.80
C MET A 46 -20.15 -8.64 -8.36
N LEU A 47 -19.83 -7.46 -7.83
CA LEU A 47 -20.28 -7.04 -6.49
C LEU A 47 -21.80 -6.95 -6.43
N PHE A 48 -22.43 -6.34 -7.43
CA PHE A 48 -23.89 -6.26 -7.49
C PHE A 48 -24.51 -7.65 -7.49
N SER A 49 -24.05 -8.55 -8.36
CA SER A 49 -24.53 -9.92 -8.44
C SER A 49 -24.40 -10.68 -7.11
N ALA A 50 -23.24 -10.59 -6.47
CA ALA A 50 -22.97 -11.29 -5.22
C ALA A 50 -23.69 -10.69 -4.01
N SER A 51 -23.88 -9.37 -3.96
CA SER A 51 -24.49 -8.70 -2.81
C SER A 51 -26.01 -8.59 -2.88
N TYR A 52 -26.60 -8.81 -4.05
CA TYR A 52 -28.04 -8.65 -4.30
C TYR A 52 -28.93 -9.44 -3.30
N PRO A 53 -28.75 -10.77 -3.13
CA PRO A 53 -29.61 -11.54 -2.22
C PRO A 53 -29.45 -11.08 -0.76
N TYR A 54 -28.20 -10.84 -0.34
CA TYR A 54 -27.90 -10.41 1.01
C TYR A 54 -28.48 -9.03 1.32
N ALA A 55 -28.38 -8.08 0.39
CA ALA A 55 -28.93 -6.74 0.52
C ALA A 55 -30.45 -6.76 0.60
N TYR A 56 -31.09 -7.59 -0.20
CA TYR A 56 -32.55 -7.77 -0.19
C TYR A 56 -33.06 -8.26 1.17
N TYR A 57 -32.42 -9.31 1.74
CA TYR A 57 -32.89 -9.90 3.01
C TYR A 57 -32.59 -9.06 4.26
N TYR A 58 -31.43 -8.32 4.27
CA TYR A 58 -30.95 -7.65 5.49
C TYR A 58 -31.10 -6.13 5.48
N LYS A 59 -31.33 -5.50 4.33
CA LYS A 59 -31.35 -4.04 4.19
C LYS A 59 -32.62 -3.51 3.49
N ASP A 60 -33.58 -4.34 3.18
CA ASP A 60 -34.81 -4.00 2.43
C ASP A 60 -34.58 -3.27 1.10
N SER A 61 -33.33 -3.29 0.59
CA SER A 61 -32.96 -2.65 -0.66
C SER A 61 -31.82 -3.41 -1.32
N SER A 62 -32.10 -4.02 -2.47
CA SER A 62 -31.11 -4.77 -3.26
C SER A 62 -29.92 -3.91 -3.75
N TYR A 63 -30.10 -2.61 -3.81
CA TYR A 63 -29.12 -1.65 -4.30
C TYR A 63 -28.22 -1.03 -3.21
N TYR A 64 -28.46 -1.33 -1.92
CA TYR A 64 -27.77 -0.66 -0.81
C TYR A 64 -26.25 -0.69 -0.91
N TYR A 65 -25.67 -1.87 -1.10
CA TYR A 65 -24.22 -2.03 -1.22
C TYR A 65 -23.68 -1.50 -2.55
N PHE A 66 -24.44 -1.65 -3.63
CA PHE A 66 -24.05 -1.21 -4.97
C PHE A 66 -23.92 0.31 -5.07
N ILE A 67 -24.92 1.06 -4.59
CA ILE A 67 -24.87 2.54 -4.60
C ILE A 67 -23.67 3.04 -3.78
N ARG A 68 -23.47 2.47 -2.60
CA ARG A 68 -22.33 2.82 -1.75
C ARG A 68 -20.99 2.55 -2.44
N GLN A 69 -20.89 1.44 -3.13
CA GLN A 69 -19.66 1.08 -3.86
C GLN A 69 -19.43 1.98 -5.08
N ILE A 70 -20.44 2.37 -5.82
CA ILE A 70 -20.32 3.34 -6.92
C ILE A 70 -19.78 4.68 -6.38
N LEU A 71 -20.30 5.18 -5.27
CA LEU A 71 -19.81 6.43 -4.69
C LEU A 71 -18.33 6.34 -4.34
N PHE A 72 -17.89 5.24 -3.72
CA PHE A 72 -16.46 5.03 -3.43
C PHE A 72 -15.63 4.81 -4.69
N ALA A 73 -16.17 4.15 -5.72
CA ALA A 73 -15.47 3.96 -6.99
C ALA A 73 -15.24 5.29 -7.71
N VAL A 74 -16.24 6.17 -7.76
CA VAL A 74 -16.09 7.52 -8.33
C VAL A 74 -15.09 8.34 -7.51
N ALA A 75 -15.20 8.35 -6.18
CA ALA A 75 -14.25 9.04 -5.32
C ALA A 75 -12.82 8.50 -5.51
N GLY A 76 -12.65 7.19 -5.65
CA GLY A 76 -11.36 6.55 -5.93
C GLY A 76 -10.78 6.94 -7.29
N LEU A 77 -11.60 6.99 -8.34
CA LEU A 77 -11.17 7.45 -9.67
C LEU A 77 -10.74 8.91 -9.65
N VAL A 78 -11.50 9.79 -8.98
CA VAL A 78 -11.13 11.20 -8.82
C VAL A 78 -9.81 11.30 -8.04
N ALA A 79 -9.66 10.59 -6.94
CA ALA A 79 -8.42 10.54 -6.17
C ALA A 79 -7.23 10.05 -7.02
N MET A 80 -7.42 9.01 -7.83
CA MET A 80 -6.40 8.48 -8.74
C MET A 80 -5.95 9.56 -9.74
N LEU A 81 -6.90 10.26 -10.38
CA LEU A 81 -6.59 11.32 -11.34
C LEU A 81 -5.88 12.51 -10.68
N LEU A 82 -6.27 12.89 -9.47
CA LEU A 82 -5.59 13.94 -8.70
C LEU A 82 -4.16 13.50 -8.33
N MET A 83 -3.99 12.29 -7.83
CA MET A 83 -2.68 11.76 -7.45
C MET A 83 -1.74 11.58 -8.65
N SER A 84 -2.28 11.30 -9.85
CA SER A 84 -1.47 11.21 -11.08
C SER A 84 -0.78 12.52 -11.46
N LYS A 85 -1.28 13.66 -10.97
CA LYS A 85 -0.69 15.00 -11.18
C LYS A 85 0.30 15.41 -10.10
N ILE A 86 0.38 14.65 -9.00
CA ILE A 86 1.26 14.97 -7.87
C ILE A 86 2.65 14.36 -8.10
N ASN A 87 3.69 15.14 -7.85
CA ASN A 87 5.06 14.68 -7.98
C ASN A 87 5.41 13.71 -6.84
N TYR A 88 5.93 12.54 -7.18
CA TYR A 88 6.37 11.52 -6.22
C TYR A 88 7.40 12.03 -5.17
N LYS A 89 8.07 13.16 -5.44
CA LYS A 89 8.98 13.79 -4.48
C LYS A 89 8.28 14.22 -3.19
N ILE A 90 6.99 14.56 -3.27
CA ILE A 90 6.18 14.88 -2.08
C ILE A 90 6.02 13.63 -1.22
N LEU A 91 5.69 12.49 -1.84
CA LEU A 91 5.58 11.21 -1.15
C LEU A 91 6.88 10.85 -0.42
N LYS A 92 8.02 11.12 -1.07
CA LYS A 92 9.33 10.95 -0.45
C LYS A 92 9.55 11.87 0.76
N ALA A 93 8.94 13.05 0.81
CA ALA A 93 9.06 13.96 1.94
C ALA A 93 8.18 13.51 3.13
N ILE A 94 7.00 12.95 2.85
CA ILE A 94 6.01 12.59 3.88
C ILE A 94 6.10 11.13 4.36
N TYR A 95 7.03 10.31 3.85
CA TYR A 95 7.09 8.87 4.20
C TYR A 95 7.24 8.60 5.71
N LYS A 96 8.02 9.45 6.42
CA LYS A 96 8.23 9.28 7.87
C LYS A 96 6.95 9.49 8.68
N PRO A 97 6.22 10.62 8.54
CA PRO A 97 4.97 10.78 9.27
C PRO A 97 3.94 9.71 8.88
N VAL A 98 3.85 9.33 7.59
CA VAL A 98 2.95 8.25 7.14
C VAL A 98 3.32 6.94 7.82
N PHE A 99 4.60 6.59 7.91
CA PHE A 99 5.08 5.39 8.61
C PHE A 99 4.65 5.39 10.09
N VAL A 100 4.90 6.48 10.80
CA VAL A 100 4.56 6.59 12.24
C VAL A 100 3.05 6.50 12.44
N VAL A 101 2.26 7.22 11.65
CA VAL A 101 0.79 7.19 11.74
C VAL A 101 0.26 5.79 11.45
N THR A 102 0.79 5.09 10.46
CA THR A 102 0.35 3.73 10.12
C THR A 102 0.66 2.75 11.26
N ILE A 103 1.86 2.79 11.81
CA ILE A 103 2.22 1.94 12.96
C ILE A 103 1.31 2.25 14.16
N ALA A 104 1.06 3.52 14.45
CA ALA A 104 0.16 3.92 15.53
C ALA A 104 -1.26 3.37 15.31
N LEU A 105 -1.81 3.46 14.09
CA LEU A 105 -3.12 2.93 13.76
C LEU A 105 -3.20 1.39 13.89
N LEU A 106 -2.16 0.66 13.44
CA LEU A 106 -2.08 -0.79 13.61
C LEU A 106 -2.04 -1.17 15.09
N VAL A 107 -1.27 -0.44 15.89
CA VAL A 107 -1.22 -0.68 17.35
C VAL A 107 -2.56 -0.35 18.01
N ILE A 108 -3.19 0.78 17.65
CA ILE A 108 -4.51 1.16 18.18
C ILE A 108 -5.56 0.08 17.90
N VAL A 109 -5.57 -0.47 16.69
CA VAL A 109 -6.54 -1.50 16.31
C VAL A 109 -6.37 -2.80 17.11
N LEU A 110 -5.15 -3.13 17.53
CA LEU A 110 -4.89 -4.29 18.38
C LEU A 110 -5.55 -4.17 19.77
N PHE A 111 -5.59 -2.93 20.30
CA PHE A 111 -6.21 -2.65 21.61
C PHE A 111 -7.69 -2.30 21.51
N HIS A 112 -8.20 -1.99 20.32
CA HIS A 112 -9.60 -1.63 20.12
C HIS A 112 -10.49 -2.87 20.01
N HIS A 113 -11.21 -3.18 21.10
CA HIS A 113 -12.16 -4.29 21.14
C HIS A 113 -13.46 -3.85 20.44
N THR A 114 -13.63 -4.17 19.18
CA THR A 114 -14.93 -4.09 18.52
C THR A 114 -15.65 -5.42 18.72
N ASN A 115 -16.86 -5.37 19.31
CA ASN A 115 -17.70 -6.53 19.64
C ASN A 115 -18.30 -7.24 18.40
N VAL A 116 -17.87 -6.89 17.19
CA VAL A 116 -18.35 -7.48 15.96
C VAL A 116 -17.43 -8.63 15.55
N GLN A 117 -17.85 -9.86 15.84
CA GLN A 117 -17.29 -11.13 15.36
C GLN A 117 -15.80 -11.41 15.69
N ASN A 118 -15.27 -11.01 16.85
CA ASN A 118 -13.89 -11.31 17.28
C ASN A 118 -12.75 -10.86 16.34
N PHE A 119 -13.02 -10.10 15.28
CA PHE A 119 -12.01 -9.63 14.33
C PHE A 119 -11.64 -8.18 14.59
N LYS A 120 -10.46 -7.96 15.16
CA LYS A 120 -9.86 -6.65 15.46
C LYS A 120 -9.22 -6.02 14.21
N ARG A 121 -10.00 -5.70 13.16
CA ARG A 121 -9.43 -5.29 11.85
C ARG A 121 -9.90 -3.93 11.38
N TRP A 122 -11.02 -3.42 11.92
CA TRP A 122 -11.71 -2.25 11.40
C TRP A 122 -11.87 -1.20 12.48
N ILE A 123 -11.57 0.05 12.13
CA ILE A 123 -11.85 1.21 13.00
C ILE A 123 -13.11 1.90 12.46
N PRO A 124 -14.23 1.92 13.19
CA PRO A 124 -15.43 2.62 12.78
C PRO A 124 -15.22 4.14 12.94
N LEU A 125 -15.32 4.89 11.85
CA LEU A 125 -15.31 6.34 11.81
C LEU A 125 -16.68 6.87 11.35
N GLY A 126 -17.71 6.62 12.17
CA GLY A 126 -19.09 6.97 11.83
C GLY A 126 -19.65 6.12 10.68
N PRO A 127 -20.04 6.73 9.54
CA PRO A 127 -20.64 5.99 8.42
C PRO A 127 -19.61 5.18 7.60
N VAL A 128 -18.32 5.37 7.84
CA VAL A 128 -17.23 4.71 7.12
C VAL A 128 -16.36 3.93 8.09
N THR A 129 -15.91 2.75 7.68
CA THR A 129 -14.92 1.96 8.41
C THR A 129 -13.59 2.04 7.69
N ILE A 130 -12.49 2.26 8.43
CA ILE A 130 -11.13 2.25 7.87
C ILE A 130 -10.41 1.02 8.38
N GLN A 131 -9.71 0.34 7.47
CA GLN A 131 -8.84 -0.79 7.79
C GLN A 131 -7.38 -0.32 7.78
N PRO A 132 -6.68 -0.27 8.94
CA PRO A 132 -5.30 0.19 9.00
C PRO A 132 -4.34 -0.63 8.13
N SER A 133 -4.59 -1.91 7.94
CA SER A 133 -3.78 -2.77 7.07
C SER A 133 -3.82 -2.37 5.59
N ASP A 134 -4.86 -1.65 5.11
CA ASP A 134 -4.86 -1.10 3.74
C ASP A 134 -3.88 0.08 3.62
N LEU A 135 -3.83 0.95 4.64
CA LEU A 135 -2.84 2.01 4.70
C LEU A 135 -1.42 1.44 4.84
N ALA A 136 -1.26 0.33 5.58
CA ALA A 136 0.02 -0.34 5.75
C ALA A 136 0.62 -0.84 4.42
N LYS A 137 -0.20 -1.34 3.49
CA LYS A 137 0.25 -1.74 2.14
C LYS A 137 0.89 -0.56 1.39
N PHE A 138 0.25 0.59 1.42
CA PHE A 138 0.80 1.80 0.81
C PHE A 138 2.09 2.25 1.52
N THR A 139 2.10 2.21 2.84
CA THR A 139 3.21 2.68 3.67
C THR A 139 4.46 1.83 3.48
N ILE A 140 4.33 0.50 3.39
CA ILE A 140 5.48 -0.39 3.18
C ILE A 140 6.11 -0.15 1.80
N ILE A 141 5.28 0.02 0.76
CA ILE A 141 5.75 0.34 -0.60
C ILE A 141 6.54 1.65 -0.57
N LEU A 142 5.96 2.68 0.01
CA LEU A 142 6.58 4.01 0.09
C LEU A 142 7.90 3.98 0.87
N THR A 143 7.90 3.34 2.04
CA THR A 143 9.07 3.27 2.92
C THR A 143 10.20 2.49 2.28
N LEU A 144 9.93 1.31 1.71
CA LEU A 144 10.93 0.49 1.03
C LEU A 144 11.45 1.16 -0.24
N ALA A 145 10.58 1.80 -1.04
CA ALA A 145 11.01 2.53 -2.24
C ALA A 145 11.96 3.69 -1.90
N VAL A 146 11.65 4.47 -0.87
CA VAL A 146 12.53 5.55 -0.40
C VAL A 146 13.83 4.97 0.17
N TYR A 147 13.77 3.89 0.94
CA TYR A 147 14.94 3.23 1.50
C TYR A 147 15.86 2.70 0.41
N ILE A 148 15.33 1.95 -0.56
CA ILE A 148 16.07 1.39 -1.69
C ILE A 148 16.71 2.53 -2.51
N SER A 149 15.95 3.58 -2.84
CA SER A 149 16.46 4.75 -3.56
C SER A 149 17.65 5.41 -2.83
N LYS A 150 17.61 5.49 -1.50
CA LYS A 150 18.67 6.09 -0.70
C LYS A 150 19.94 5.23 -0.63
N TYR A 151 19.78 3.91 -0.52
CA TYR A 151 20.88 2.97 -0.30
C TYR A 151 21.16 2.08 -1.51
N TYR A 152 20.72 2.47 -2.72
CA TYR A 152 20.82 1.67 -3.95
C TYR A 152 22.21 1.05 -4.17
N LYS A 153 23.28 1.84 -4.02
CA LYS A 153 24.67 1.36 -4.20
C LYS A 153 25.09 0.30 -3.16
N LYS A 154 24.40 0.22 -2.01
CA LYS A 154 24.69 -0.71 -0.91
C LYS A 154 23.74 -1.90 -0.86
N MET A 155 22.79 -2.00 -1.79
CA MET A 155 21.76 -3.06 -1.80
C MET A 155 22.33 -4.47 -1.98
N LYS A 156 23.54 -4.60 -2.54
CA LYS A 156 24.26 -5.89 -2.64
C LYS A 156 24.89 -6.36 -1.31
N THR A 157 24.89 -5.51 -0.29
CA THR A 157 25.47 -5.85 1.02
C THR A 157 24.38 -6.50 1.88
N MET A 158 24.69 -7.58 2.59
CA MET A 158 23.74 -8.31 3.44
C MET A 158 22.99 -7.41 4.43
N LYS A 159 23.68 -6.46 5.07
CA LYS A 159 23.08 -5.53 6.05
C LYS A 159 22.04 -4.61 5.42
N TYR A 160 22.38 -3.93 4.32
CA TYR A 160 21.52 -2.92 3.69
C TYR A 160 20.51 -3.52 2.70
N GLY A 161 20.88 -4.60 2.03
CA GLY A 161 20.03 -5.22 1.01
C GLY A 161 19.02 -6.22 1.58
N ILE A 162 19.25 -6.74 2.80
CA ILE A 162 18.42 -7.82 3.35
C ILE A 162 17.98 -7.53 4.77
N LEU A 163 18.93 -7.36 5.70
CA LEU A 163 18.59 -7.32 7.13
C LEU A 163 17.66 -6.15 7.49
N ILE A 164 17.95 -4.94 6.99
CA ILE A 164 17.14 -3.76 7.29
C ILE A 164 15.78 -3.81 6.58
N PRO A 165 15.67 -4.10 5.25
CA PRO A 165 14.38 -4.26 4.59
C PRO A 165 13.52 -5.36 5.20
N ILE A 166 14.09 -6.53 5.52
CA ILE A 166 13.36 -7.60 6.20
C ILE A 166 12.87 -7.15 7.59
N GLY A 167 13.68 -6.39 8.33
CA GLY A 167 13.26 -5.82 9.61
C GLY A 167 12.03 -4.90 9.46
N ILE A 168 11.99 -4.05 8.42
CA ILE A 168 10.84 -3.20 8.12
C ILE A 168 9.62 -4.05 7.77
N ILE A 169 9.78 -5.07 6.90
CA ILE A 169 8.70 -5.98 6.51
C ILE A 169 8.19 -6.75 7.72
N ALA A 170 9.09 -7.25 8.57
CA ALA A 170 8.74 -8.04 9.76
C ALA A 170 7.91 -7.23 10.77
N ILE A 171 8.18 -5.95 10.96
CA ILE A 171 7.39 -5.07 11.83
C ILE A 171 5.94 -5.01 11.34
N PHE A 172 5.72 -4.74 10.04
CA PHE A 172 4.37 -4.69 9.46
C PHE A 172 3.69 -6.05 9.48
N CYS A 173 4.39 -7.10 9.04
CA CYS A 173 3.85 -8.46 9.03
C CYS A 173 3.50 -8.95 10.44
N GLY A 174 4.34 -8.65 11.43
CA GLY A 174 4.11 -9.01 12.83
C GLY A 174 2.86 -8.35 13.40
N LEU A 175 2.70 -7.03 13.19
CA LEU A 175 1.51 -6.30 13.66
C LEU A 175 0.23 -6.81 13.00
N ILE A 176 0.25 -7.02 11.68
CA ILE A 176 -0.92 -7.51 10.93
C ILE A 176 -1.23 -8.97 11.26
N TYR A 177 -0.21 -9.78 11.55
CA TYR A 177 -0.41 -11.16 12.02
C TYR A 177 -1.13 -11.20 13.37
N LEU A 178 -0.78 -10.31 14.29
CA LEU A 178 -1.48 -10.16 15.58
C LEU A 178 -2.95 -9.71 15.44
N GLU A 179 -3.31 -9.09 14.31
CA GLU A 179 -4.71 -8.81 13.94
C GLU A 179 -5.46 -10.05 13.40
N HIS A 180 -4.83 -11.24 13.41
CA HIS A 180 -5.35 -12.48 12.81
C HIS A 180 -5.69 -12.34 11.32
N HIS A 181 -4.89 -11.58 10.55
CA HIS A 181 -5.11 -11.31 9.13
C HIS A 181 -4.04 -11.97 8.23
N LEU A 182 -4.02 -13.31 8.18
CA LEU A 182 -3.02 -14.09 7.43
C LEU A 182 -2.90 -13.68 5.96
N SER A 183 -4.01 -13.50 5.25
CA SER A 183 -4.01 -13.12 3.83
C SER A 183 -3.29 -11.79 3.59
N CYS A 184 -3.51 -10.80 4.46
CA CYS A 184 -2.85 -9.51 4.37
C CYS A 184 -1.36 -9.62 4.72
N THR A 185 -1.00 -10.42 5.72
CA THR A 185 0.39 -10.67 6.11
C THR A 185 1.18 -11.29 4.95
N ILE A 186 0.62 -12.31 4.29
CA ILE A 186 1.24 -12.94 3.11
C ILE A 186 1.41 -11.92 1.97
N LEU A 187 0.38 -11.12 1.70
CA LEU A 187 0.44 -10.08 0.67
C LEU A 187 1.51 -9.02 0.98
N MET A 188 1.60 -8.58 2.23
CA MET A 188 2.61 -7.61 2.68
C MET A 188 4.03 -8.15 2.51
N PHE A 189 4.24 -9.41 2.91
CA PHE A 189 5.52 -10.09 2.70
C PHE A 189 5.87 -10.14 1.22
N PHE A 190 4.93 -10.53 0.37
CA PHE A 190 5.14 -10.63 -1.09
C PHE A 190 5.46 -9.27 -1.73
N ILE A 191 4.73 -8.21 -1.35
CA ILE A 191 5.02 -6.83 -1.80
C ILE A 191 6.43 -6.42 -1.41
N GLY A 192 6.82 -6.64 -0.14
CA GLY A 192 8.15 -6.32 0.35
C GLY A 192 9.24 -7.09 -0.40
N ALA A 193 9.01 -8.35 -0.63
CA ALA A 193 9.88 -9.24 -1.38
C ALA A 193 10.11 -8.78 -2.83
N CYS A 194 9.03 -8.46 -3.55
CA CYS A 194 9.10 -7.93 -4.91
C CYS A 194 9.90 -6.62 -4.96
N LEU A 195 9.69 -5.74 -4.00
CA LEU A 195 10.43 -4.47 -3.93
C LEU A 195 11.92 -4.67 -3.64
N MET A 196 12.29 -5.59 -2.76
CA MET A 196 13.69 -5.94 -2.51
C MET A 196 14.35 -6.51 -3.76
N PHE A 197 13.66 -7.39 -4.48
CA PHE A 197 14.14 -7.95 -5.73
C PHE A 197 14.34 -6.86 -6.79
N ALA A 198 13.33 -6.01 -7.01
CA ALA A 198 13.42 -4.87 -7.92
C ALA A 198 14.50 -3.86 -7.52
N GLY A 199 14.79 -3.75 -6.21
CA GLY A 199 15.85 -2.91 -5.65
C GLY A 199 17.27 -3.43 -5.84
N GLY A 200 17.45 -4.61 -6.46
CA GLY A 200 18.74 -5.21 -6.74
C GLY A 200 19.39 -5.90 -5.54
N SER A 201 18.59 -6.37 -4.59
CA SER A 201 19.05 -7.28 -3.52
C SER A 201 19.54 -8.59 -4.11
N ASP A 202 20.52 -9.23 -3.46
CA ASP A 202 21.09 -10.48 -3.97
C ASP A 202 20.03 -11.60 -3.94
N TRP A 203 19.69 -12.10 -5.13
CA TRP A 203 18.63 -13.09 -5.33
C TRP A 203 18.88 -14.42 -4.59
N LYS A 204 20.14 -14.80 -4.39
CA LYS A 204 20.53 -16.02 -3.67
C LYS A 204 20.10 -16.00 -2.21
N LEU A 205 20.32 -14.85 -1.57
CA LEU A 205 19.92 -14.64 -0.18
C LEU A 205 18.40 -14.52 -0.04
N PHE A 206 17.74 -13.98 -1.07
CA PHE A 206 16.28 -13.94 -1.15
C PHE A 206 15.69 -15.34 -1.29
N ALA A 207 16.22 -16.17 -2.19
CA ALA A 207 15.83 -17.55 -2.37
C ALA A 207 16.05 -18.37 -1.08
N PHE A 208 17.16 -18.14 -0.38
CA PHE A 208 17.42 -18.76 0.92
C PHE A 208 16.37 -18.36 1.98
N GLY A 209 16.04 -17.05 2.07
CA GLY A 209 14.99 -16.56 2.99
C GLY A 209 13.62 -17.17 2.69
N LEU A 210 13.25 -17.25 1.40
CA LEU A 210 12.02 -17.91 0.96
C LEU A 210 12.01 -19.39 1.31
N ALA A 211 13.12 -20.09 1.07
CA ALA A 211 13.26 -21.50 1.40
C ALA A 211 13.10 -21.76 2.92
N VAL A 212 13.67 -20.90 3.76
CA VAL A 212 13.50 -20.98 5.22
C VAL A 212 12.04 -20.78 5.62
N ILE A 213 11.32 -19.83 5.02
CA ILE A 213 9.90 -19.58 5.31
C ILE A 213 9.03 -20.76 4.89
N VAL A 214 9.29 -21.32 3.71
CA VAL A 214 8.58 -22.50 3.21
C VAL A 214 8.86 -23.71 4.12
N LEU A 215 10.11 -23.89 4.54
CA LEU A 215 10.49 -24.97 5.46
C LEU A 215 9.81 -24.81 6.82
N LEU A 216 9.79 -23.59 7.39
CA LEU A 216 9.11 -23.34 8.66
C LEU A 216 7.60 -23.54 8.53
N GLY A 217 6.98 -23.09 7.44
CA GLY A 217 5.57 -23.33 7.15
C GLY A 217 5.27 -24.83 7.02
N PHE A 218 6.12 -25.57 6.35
CA PHE A 218 6.01 -27.03 6.24
C PHE A 218 6.14 -27.72 7.60
N LEU A 219 7.11 -27.31 8.43
CA LEU A 219 7.27 -27.85 9.79
C LEU A 219 6.04 -27.58 10.66
N VAL A 220 5.48 -26.37 10.60
CA VAL A 220 4.25 -26.01 11.34
C VAL A 220 3.05 -26.88 10.91
N VAL A 221 2.91 -27.14 9.61
CA VAL A 221 1.82 -27.99 9.09
C VAL A 221 2.05 -29.48 9.40
N SER A 222 3.32 -29.93 9.36
CA SER A 222 3.67 -31.35 9.59
C SER A 222 3.66 -31.74 11.07
N PHE A 223 3.78 -30.78 11.98
CA PHE A 223 3.76 -31.02 13.43
C PHE A 223 2.64 -30.20 14.11
N PRO A 224 1.36 -30.55 13.88
CA PRO A 224 0.22 -29.85 14.49
C PRO A 224 0.24 -29.88 16.02
N THR A 225 0.90 -30.85 16.63
CA THR A 225 1.09 -30.95 18.10
C THR A 225 1.84 -29.77 18.72
N LEU A 226 2.59 -29.00 17.92
CA LEU A 226 3.24 -27.76 18.39
C LEU A 226 2.26 -26.58 18.50
N ILE A 227 1.06 -26.67 17.92
CA ILE A 227 0.07 -25.57 17.88
C ILE A 227 -1.09 -25.86 18.85
N GLU A 228 -1.38 -27.13 19.17
CA GLU A 228 -2.48 -27.50 20.08
C GLU A 228 -2.25 -27.13 21.55
N ASN A 229 -1.05 -26.71 21.93
CA ASN A 229 -0.71 -26.34 23.33
C ASN A 229 -0.75 -24.81 23.56
N TYR A 230 -1.33 -24.02 22.69
CA TYR A 230 -1.61 -22.59 22.86
C TYR A 230 -3.06 -22.30 22.45
#